data_507574dbe94c7ba0055af6b4cc9f57ca
#
_entry.id   507574dbe94c7ba0055af6b4cc9f57ca
#
_cell.length_a   1.000
_cell.length_b   1.000
_cell.length_c   1.000
_cell.angle_alpha   90.00
_cell.angle_beta   90.00
_cell.angle_gamma   90.00
#
_symmetry.space_group_name_H-M   'P 1'
#
loop_
_entity.id
_entity.type
_entity.pdbx_description
1 polymer ?
#
loop_
_entity_poly.entity_id
_entity_poly.type
_entity_poly.pdbx_seq_one_letter_code
_entity_poly.pdbx_strand_id
1 'polypeptide(L)'
;MQIKQFVFIVLFGFFSQWTWATLPIQTWQTASGTRVYFVENHDLPILDVSVEFAAGSGMDTADKSGCASLVQHMLNLGAGGLSEDQIATALADVGAQLKSHFDRDRAGIALRTLSSERERKQALDIVVRVIQQPEFPHDVVLREKARTVASIKESSTKPDYIGERELMKMLYGHHPYGLNEMGEIETLNRLQREDLVAFYRAYYVAKNAVIAIMGDVTRSEAAAIAEQLTEKLSAGGASTEIPPVSIPPAGIKRIPHPATQSHIQMAYPGLRRSDPDYFPLLVGNHILGGGGFVSRLMEAIRQERGLAYSVYSFFSPYKEQGPFQIGLQTKKEQSEEALTLTNKVLKEFVANGPTEEELKSAKQNIIGGFPLRIDSNSKILGFLSIIGFYRLPLTYLTDYLAAVEVVTTEQIRDAFQRRIQPDGMVTVIVGALE
;
A
#
# COMPACT_ATOMS: atom_id res chain seq x y z
N MET A 1 24.39 -24.07 74.33
CA MET A 1 25.03 -24.20 73.00
C MET A 1 23.92 -24.29 71.98
N GLN A 2 23.49 -23.15 71.40
CA GLN A 2 22.37 -23.10 70.44
C GLN A 2 22.98 -22.83 69.08
N ILE A 3 22.79 -23.76 68.12
CA ILE A 3 23.19 -23.66 66.70
C ILE A 3 22.08 -22.95 65.98
N LYS A 4 22.36 -21.74 65.47
CA LYS A 4 21.45 -21.03 64.54
C LYS A 4 21.69 -21.56 63.13
N GLN A 5 20.68 -22.22 62.55
CA GLN A 5 20.64 -22.58 61.16
C GLN A 5 20.25 -21.33 60.33
N PHE A 6 21.13 -20.89 59.42
CA PHE A 6 20.85 -19.89 58.38
C PHE A 6 20.27 -20.62 57.16
N VAL A 7 19.02 -20.35 56.86
CA VAL A 7 18.37 -20.79 55.60
C VAL A 7 18.66 -19.73 54.55
N PHE A 8 19.47 -20.09 53.55
CA PHE A 8 19.67 -19.27 52.34
C PHE A 8 18.54 -19.55 51.35
N ILE A 9 17.61 -18.60 51.16
CA ILE A 9 16.62 -18.63 50.11
C ILE A 9 17.23 -18.05 48.85
N VAL A 10 17.60 -18.91 47.89
CA VAL A 10 18.02 -18.51 46.56
C VAL A 10 16.75 -18.20 45.73
N LEU A 11 16.45 -16.91 45.57
CA LEU A 11 15.44 -16.46 44.63
C LEU A 11 15.95 -16.67 43.17
N PHE A 12 15.52 -17.73 42.53
CA PHE A 12 15.61 -17.89 41.08
C PHE A 12 14.67 -16.89 40.42
N GLY A 13 15.19 -15.72 40.01
CA GLY A 13 14.48 -14.80 39.13
C GLY A 13 14.27 -15.46 37.76
N PHE A 14 13.07 -15.90 37.51
CA PHE A 14 12.65 -16.25 36.15
C PHE A 14 12.60 -14.97 35.32
N PHE A 15 13.71 -14.64 34.63
CA PHE A 15 13.66 -13.76 33.49
C PHE A 15 12.87 -14.49 32.40
N SER A 16 11.57 -14.25 32.32
CA SER A 16 10.79 -14.59 31.11
C SER A 16 11.33 -13.71 29.98
N GLN A 17 12.26 -14.27 29.21
CA GLN A 17 12.58 -13.71 27.90
C GLN A 17 11.30 -13.79 27.09
N TRP A 18 10.69 -12.67 26.81
CA TRP A 18 9.64 -12.56 25.83
C TRP A 18 10.27 -12.86 24.46
N THR A 19 10.35 -14.13 24.12
CA THR A 19 10.64 -14.53 22.74
C THR A 19 9.45 -14.16 21.92
N TRP A 20 9.54 -13.03 21.22
CA TRP A 20 8.62 -12.74 20.13
C TRP A 20 8.69 -13.94 19.18
N ALA A 21 7.56 -14.61 18.97
CA ALA A 21 7.49 -15.72 18.04
C ALA A 21 7.91 -15.18 16.67
N THR A 22 9.10 -15.58 16.23
CA THR A 22 9.57 -15.26 14.89
C THR A 22 8.65 -15.95 13.92
N LEU A 23 7.99 -15.20 13.02
CA LEU A 23 7.26 -15.78 11.91
C LEU A 23 8.28 -16.36 10.92
N PRO A 24 8.46 -17.70 10.83
CA PRO A 24 9.49 -18.30 10.00
C PRO A 24 9.07 -18.22 8.52
N ILE A 25 9.45 -17.13 7.85
CA ILE A 25 9.17 -16.97 6.43
C ILE A 25 10.03 -17.92 5.63
N GLN A 26 9.41 -18.90 4.98
CA GLN A 26 10.05 -19.79 4.04
C GLN A 26 9.93 -19.21 2.62
N THR A 27 10.98 -19.31 1.81
CA THR A 27 10.98 -18.79 0.44
C THR A 27 11.59 -19.77 -0.55
N TRP A 28 11.08 -19.77 -1.78
CA TRP A 28 11.59 -20.53 -2.92
C TRP A 28 11.09 -19.93 -4.22
N GLN A 29 11.45 -20.57 -5.33
CA GLN A 29 10.89 -20.24 -6.64
C GLN A 29 10.18 -21.47 -7.23
N THR A 30 9.09 -21.22 -7.97
CA THR A 30 8.42 -22.24 -8.78
C THR A 30 9.29 -22.61 -10.00
N ALA A 31 8.95 -23.70 -10.67
CA ALA A 31 9.61 -24.09 -11.92
C ALA A 31 9.54 -23.01 -13.01
N SER A 32 8.45 -22.20 -13.02
CA SER A 32 8.26 -21.07 -13.91
C SER A 32 9.04 -19.79 -13.50
N GLY A 33 9.70 -19.80 -12.33
CA GLY A 33 10.51 -18.69 -11.81
C GLY A 33 9.77 -17.70 -10.93
N THR A 34 8.53 -17.99 -10.53
CA THR A 34 7.77 -17.16 -9.59
C THR A 34 8.32 -17.30 -8.18
N ARG A 35 8.51 -16.17 -7.49
CA ARG A 35 8.97 -16.14 -6.09
C ARG A 35 7.82 -16.44 -5.15
N VAL A 36 8.07 -17.29 -4.16
CA VAL A 36 7.07 -17.70 -3.17
C VAL A 36 7.56 -17.37 -1.76
N TYR A 37 6.65 -16.85 -0.95
CA TYR A 37 6.87 -16.52 0.46
C TYR A 37 5.77 -17.18 1.28
N PHE A 38 6.13 -17.98 2.25
CA PHE A 38 5.21 -18.83 2.98
C PHE A 38 5.44 -18.77 4.49
N VAL A 39 4.35 -18.69 5.23
CA VAL A 39 4.31 -18.90 6.68
C VAL A 39 3.27 -19.99 6.98
N GLU A 40 3.73 -21.09 7.56
CA GLU A 40 2.90 -22.19 8.04
C GLU A 40 2.25 -21.82 9.38
N ASN A 41 0.92 -21.97 9.46
CA ASN A 41 0.15 -21.70 10.68
C ASN A 41 -1.09 -22.58 10.74
N HIS A 42 -1.17 -23.44 11.74
CA HIS A 42 -2.25 -24.40 11.95
C HIS A 42 -3.24 -23.96 13.05
N ASP A 43 -3.18 -22.73 13.54
CA ASP A 43 -4.08 -22.24 14.59
C ASP A 43 -5.55 -22.21 14.14
N LEU A 44 -5.78 -21.95 12.87
CA LEU A 44 -7.09 -21.90 12.25
C LEU A 44 -7.09 -22.71 10.94
N PRO A 45 -8.19 -23.43 10.61
CA PRO A 45 -8.31 -24.18 9.36
C PRO A 45 -8.55 -23.26 8.16
N ILE A 46 -7.68 -22.30 7.95
CA ILE A 46 -7.78 -21.24 6.93
C ILE A 46 -6.50 -21.19 6.11
N LEU A 47 -6.66 -21.05 4.81
CA LEU A 47 -5.60 -20.74 3.86
C LEU A 47 -5.84 -19.38 3.23
N ASP A 48 -4.84 -18.51 3.33
CA ASP A 48 -4.75 -17.22 2.63
C ASP A 48 -3.64 -17.28 1.59
N VAL A 49 -3.94 -16.91 0.35
CA VAL A 49 -3.00 -16.88 -0.78
C VAL A 49 -3.13 -15.56 -1.49
N SER A 50 -2.01 -14.90 -1.77
CA SER A 50 -1.95 -13.71 -2.63
C SER A 50 -1.03 -13.96 -3.81
N VAL A 51 -1.44 -13.51 -4.99
CA VAL A 51 -0.62 -13.51 -6.20
C VAL A 51 -0.55 -12.08 -6.72
N GLU A 52 0.62 -11.48 -6.65
CA GLU A 52 0.88 -10.10 -7.04
C GLU A 52 1.77 -10.07 -8.28
N PHE A 53 1.47 -9.16 -9.20
CA PHE A 53 2.24 -8.93 -10.42
C PHE A 53 2.75 -7.49 -10.46
N ALA A 54 3.91 -7.27 -11.06
CA ALA A 54 4.39 -5.92 -11.39
C ALA A 54 3.59 -5.38 -12.60
N ALA A 55 2.32 -5.11 -12.36
CA ALA A 55 1.29 -4.75 -13.35
C ALA A 55 0.39 -3.61 -12.85
N GLY A 56 0.90 -2.75 -11.96
CA GLY A 56 0.19 -1.57 -11.48
C GLY A 56 0.06 -0.47 -12.54
N SER A 57 -0.61 0.64 -12.17
CA SER A 57 -0.82 1.77 -13.09
C SER A 57 0.47 2.44 -13.57
N GLY A 58 1.60 2.23 -12.87
CA GLY A 58 2.91 2.66 -13.32
C GLY A 58 3.41 1.98 -14.61
N MET A 59 2.71 0.93 -15.08
CA MET A 59 2.98 0.27 -16.36
C MET A 59 2.14 0.83 -17.52
N ASP A 60 1.19 1.71 -17.24
CA ASP A 60 0.40 2.39 -18.26
C ASP A 60 1.26 3.42 -19.02
N THR A 61 0.94 3.59 -20.30
CA THR A 61 1.41 4.73 -21.10
C THR A 61 0.37 5.84 -21.09
N ALA A 62 0.77 7.07 -21.36
CA ALA A 62 -0.15 8.22 -21.33
C ALA A 62 -1.36 8.06 -22.26
N ASP A 63 -1.19 7.42 -23.40
CA ASP A 63 -2.25 7.16 -24.38
C ASP A 63 -3.18 5.99 -23.99
N LYS A 64 -2.75 5.13 -23.05
CA LYS A 64 -3.48 3.95 -22.56
C LYS A 64 -3.69 3.98 -21.05
N SER A 65 -3.64 5.15 -20.42
CA SER A 65 -3.91 5.30 -18.98
C SER A 65 -5.27 4.69 -18.61
N GLY A 66 -5.28 3.89 -17.54
CA GLY A 66 -6.42 3.11 -17.07
C GLY A 66 -6.50 1.68 -17.63
N CYS A 67 -5.57 1.30 -18.52
CA CYS A 67 -5.53 -0.08 -19.04
C CYS A 67 -5.19 -1.08 -17.93
N ALA A 68 -4.16 -0.81 -17.12
CA ALA A 68 -3.76 -1.66 -16.01
C ALA A 68 -4.91 -1.89 -15.00
N SER A 69 -5.58 -0.83 -14.60
CA SER A 69 -6.72 -0.87 -13.68
C SER A 69 -7.88 -1.69 -14.26
N LEU A 70 -8.20 -1.47 -15.54
CA LEU A 70 -9.29 -2.18 -16.20
C LEU A 70 -8.96 -3.67 -16.35
N VAL A 71 -7.73 -4.03 -16.70
CA VAL A 71 -7.27 -5.44 -16.76
C VAL A 71 -7.43 -6.10 -15.39
N GLN A 72 -6.92 -5.47 -14.32
CA GLN A 72 -7.02 -6.01 -12.97
C GLN A 72 -8.47 -6.21 -12.55
N HIS A 73 -9.32 -5.21 -12.79
CA HIS A 73 -10.75 -5.27 -12.47
C HIS A 73 -11.46 -6.41 -13.19
N MET A 74 -11.05 -6.71 -14.41
CA MET A 74 -11.74 -7.68 -15.28
C MET A 74 -11.25 -9.12 -15.14
N LEU A 75 -10.22 -9.42 -14.35
CA LEU A 75 -9.67 -10.78 -14.23
C LEU A 75 -10.74 -11.82 -13.87
N ASN A 76 -11.67 -11.48 -12.98
CA ASN A 76 -12.71 -12.37 -12.48
C ASN A 76 -14.10 -12.13 -13.12
N LEU A 77 -14.17 -11.31 -14.17
CA LEU A 77 -15.42 -11.04 -14.88
C LEU A 77 -15.62 -11.92 -16.15
N GLY A 78 -14.93 -13.05 -16.19
CA GLY A 78 -14.96 -14.06 -17.23
C GLY A 78 -13.59 -14.73 -17.36
N ALA A 79 -13.51 -16.01 -16.98
CA ALA A 79 -12.24 -16.74 -16.99
C ALA A 79 -12.46 -18.25 -17.13
N GLY A 80 -11.67 -18.88 -18.02
CA GLY A 80 -11.65 -20.33 -18.21
C GLY A 80 -13.01 -20.93 -18.53
N GLY A 81 -13.83 -20.27 -19.35
CA GLY A 81 -15.17 -20.68 -19.75
C GLY A 81 -16.26 -20.39 -18.70
N LEU A 82 -15.94 -19.71 -17.60
CA LEU A 82 -16.88 -19.33 -16.55
C LEU A 82 -17.24 -17.85 -16.66
N SER A 83 -18.53 -17.53 -16.53
CA SER A 83 -19.00 -16.15 -16.40
C SER A 83 -18.71 -15.60 -15.01
N GLU A 84 -18.86 -14.26 -14.84
CA GLU A 84 -18.77 -13.55 -13.56
C GLU A 84 -19.64 -14.21 -12.48
N ASP A 85 -20.92 -14.49 -12.79
CA ASP A 85 -21.86 -15.11 -11.84
C ASP A 85 -21.46 -16.54 -11.47
N GLN A 86 -20.93 -17.31 -12.42
CA GLN A 86 -20.47 -18.68 -12.16
C GLN A 86 -19.21 -18.68 -11.28
N ILE A 87 -18.28 -17.76 -11.49
CA ILE A 87 -17.09 -17.57 -10.64
C ILE A 87 -17.55 -17.19 -9.23
N ALA A 88 -18.43 -16.19 -9.09
CA ALA A 88 -18.92 -15.72 -7.80
C ALA A 88 -19.66 -16.84 -7.04
N THR A 89 -20.54 -17.57 -7.71
CA THR A 89 -21.29 -18.69 -7.14
C THR A 89 -20.37 -19.82 -6.69
N ALA A 90 -19.41 -20.23 -7.52
CA ALA A 90 -18.49 -21.32 -7.20
C ALA A 90 -17.60 -20.99 -5.99
N LEU A 91 -17.19 -19.73 -5.80
CA LEU A 91 -16.48 -19.28 -4.61
C LEU A 91 -17.41 -19.25 -3.38
N ALA A 92 -18.63 -18.75 -3.53
CA ALA A 92 -19.61 -18.69 -2.43
C ALA A 92 -19.99 -20.09 -1.92
N ASP A 93 -20.14 -21.08 -2.81
CA ASP A 93 -20.48 -22.47 -2.47
C ASP A 93 -19.46 -23.15 -1.52
N VAL A 94 -18.22 -22.65 -1.50
CA VAL A 94 -17.15 -23.13 -0.61
C VAL A 94 -16.75 -22.11 0.45
N GLY A 95 -17.51 -21.03 0.61
CA GLY A 95 -17.22 -19.96 1.58
C GLY A 95 -15.91 -19.22 1.31
N ALA A 96 -15.38 -19.30 0.09
CA ALA A 96 -14.14 -18.63 -0.29
C ALA A 96 -14.38 -17.15 -0.60
N GLN A 97 -13.37 -16.34 -0.32
CA GLN A 97 -13.35 -14.90 -0.60
C GLN A 97 -12.20 -14.58 -1.55
N LEU A 98 -12.51 -13.95 -2.66
CA LEU A 98 -11.54 -13.42 -3.61
C LEU A 98 -11.57 -11.89 -3.53
N LYS A 99 -10.38 -11.29 -3.32
CA LYS A 99 -10.19 -9.83 -3.27
C LYS A 99 -9.18 -9.42 -4.33
N SER A 100 -9.39 -8.28 -4.94
CA SER A 100 -8.43 -7.65 -5.85
C SER A 100 -7.54 -6.67 -5.08
N HIS A 101 -6.29 -6.58 -5.50
CA HIS A 101 -5.35 -5.54 -5.09
C HIS A 101 -4.85 -4.80 -6.33
N PHE A 102 -4.77 -3.47 -6.22
CA PHE A 102 -4.25 -2.61 -7.28
C PHE A 102 -3.64 -1.34 -6.70
N ASP A 103 -2.44 -1.02 -7.12
CA ASP A 103 -1.78 0.24 -6.82
C ASP A 103 -0.88 0.67 -8.00
N ARG A 104 -0.02 1.65 -7.79
CA ARG A 104 0.87 2.16 -8.85
C ARG A 104 1.92 1.13 -9.30
N ASP A 105 2.35 0.25 -8.42
CA ASP A 105 3.39 -0.74 -8.71
C ASP A 105 2.80 -2.12 -9.02
N ARG A 106 1.68 -2.48 -8.38
CA ARG A 106 1.19 -3.85 -8.29
C ARG A 106 -0.26 -3.99 -8.71
N ALA A 107 -0.53 -5.15 -9.27
CA ALA A 107 -1.88 -5.67 -9.47
C ALA A 107 -1.90 -7.14 -9.05
N GLY A 108 -2.95 -7.58 -8.38
CA GLY A 108 -3.01 -8.96 -7.92
C GLY A 108 -4.35 -9.33 -7.32
N ILE A 109 -4.44 -10.57 -6.89
CA ILE A 109 -5.62 -11.10 -6.20
C ILE A 109 -5.19 -11.81 -4.92
N ALA A 110 -6.08 -11.82 -3.94
CA ALA A 110 -5.94 -12.56 -2.70
C ALA A 110 -7.16 -13.46 -2.48
N LEU A 111 -6.90 -14.74 -2.26
CA LEU A 111 -7.88 -15.76 -1.91
C LEU A 111 -7.81 -16.01 -0.41
N ARG A 112 -8.97 -16.09 0.25
CA ARG A 112 -9.17 -16.75 1.54
C ARG A 112 -10.12 -17.90 1.38
N THR A 113 -9.74 -19.08 1.89
CA THR A 113 -10.58 -20.28 1.87
C THR A 113 -10.33 -21.14 3.12
N LEU A 114 -11.18 -22.12 3.36
CA LEU A 114 -10.89 -23.16 4.34
C LEU A 114 -9.74 -24.05 3.85
N SER A 115 -8.96 -24.60 4.78
CA SER A 115 -7.83 -25.50 4.45
C SER A 115 -8.26 -26.93 4.10
N SER A 116 -9.53 -27.31 4.40
CA SER A 116 -10.09 -28.60 4.04
C SER A 116 -9.97 -28.87 2.53
N GLU A 117 -9.65 -30.10 2.16
CA GLU A 117 -9.26 -30.49 0.80
C GLU A 117 -10.27 -30.08 -0.27
N ARG A 118 -11.56 -30.29 0.00
CA ARG A 118 -12.64 -29.98 -0.95
C ARG A 118 -12.72 -28.49 -1.24
N GLU A 119 -12.85 -27.67 -0.19
CA GLU A 119 -13.02 -26.22 -0.28
C GLU A 119 -11.78 -25.56 -0.88
N ARG A 120 -10.61 -25.96 -0.39
CA ARG A 120 -9.32 -25.51 -0.90
C ARG A 120 -9.13 -25.80 -2.38
N LYS A 121 -9.41 -27.03 -2.82
CA LYS A 121 -9.28 -27.41 -4.22
C LYS A 121 -10.22 -26.63 -5.12
N GLN A 122 -11.50 -26.53 -4.76
CA GLN A 122 -12.49 -25.81 -5.58
C GLN A 122 -12.15 -24.32 -5.65
N ALA A 123 -11.78 -23.68 -4.55
CA ALA A 123 -11.39 -22.28 -4.53
C ALA A 123 -10.15 -22.01 -5.38
N LEU A 124 -9.10 -22.85 -5.24
CA LEU A 124 -7.87 -22.74 -6.03
C LEU A 124 -8.12 -22.96 -7.53
N ASP A 125 -8.96 -23.93 -7.92
CA ASP A 125 -9.28 -24.17 -9.33
C ASP A 125 -9.92 -22.92 -9.98
N ILE A 126 -10.75 -22.19 -9.26
CA ILE A 126 -11.31 -20.90 -9.73
C ILE A 126 -10.22 -19.85 -9.86
N VAL A 127 -9.37 -19.69 -8.83
CA VAL A 127 -8.29 -18.69 -8.84
C VAL A 127 -7.29 -18.96 -9.97
N VAL A 128 -6.96 -20.21 -10.23
CA VAL A 128 -6.11 -20.63 -11.37
C VAL A 128 -6.71 -20.15 -12.69
N ARG A 129 -8.05 -20.32 -12.90
CA ARG A 129 -8.71 -19.83 -14.11
C ARG A 129 -8.65 -18.31 -14.20
N VAL A 130 -8.96 -17.61 -13.11
CA VAL A 130 -8.94 -16.14 -13.03
C VAL A 130 -7.56 -15.59 -13.37
N ILE A 131 -6.48 -16.21 -12.85
CA ILE A 131 -5.11 -15.73 -13.09
C ILE A 131 -4.59 -16.13 -14.48
N GLN A 132 -4.86 -17.35 -14.92
CA GLN A 132 -4.17 -17.91 -16.10
C GLN A 132 -5.01 -17.86 -17.38
N GLN A 133 -6.33 -17.66 -17.28
CA GLN A 133 -7.26 -17.75 -18.41
C GLN A 133 -8.33 -16.65 -18.39
N PRO A 134 -7.99 -15.37 -18.13
CA PRO A 134 -8.98 -14.30 -18.23
C PRO A 134 -9.38 -14.11 -19.69
N GLU A 135 -10.68 -13.92 -19.95
CA GLU A 135 -11.23 -13.92 -21.32
C GLU A 135 -11.51 -12.51 -21.85
N PHE A 136 -11.71 -11.56 -20.96
CA PHE A 136 -12.10 -10.18 -21.33
C PHE A 136 -13.27 -10.16 -22.32
N PRO A 137 -14.47 -10.68 -21.98
CA PRO A 137 -15.60 -10.74 -22.90
C PRO A 137 -15.94 -9.33 -23.41
N HIS A 138 -16.22 -9.19 -24.69
CA HIS A 138 -16.35 -7.89 -25.35
C HIS A 138 -17.45 -7.00 -24.74
N ASP A 139 -18.61 -7.57 -24.45
CA ASP A 139 -19.73 -6.91 -23.81
C ASP A 139 -19.42 -6.47 -22.38
N VAL A 140 -18.67 -7.29 -21.63
CA VAL A 140 -18.19 -6.96 -20.29
C VAL A 140 -17.16 -5.83 -20.34
N VAL A 141 -16.22 -5.84 -21.31
CA VAL A 141 -15.27 -4.72 -21.52
C VAL A 141 -16.02 -3.42 -21.74
N LEU A 142 -17.04 -3.42 -22.62
CA LEU A 142 -17.85 -2.21 -22.90
C LEU A 142 -18.59 -1.74 -21.65
N ARG A 143 -19.20 -2.67 -20.90
CA ARG A 143 -19.89 -2.37 -19.64
C ARG A 143 -18.98 -1.74 -18.60
N GLU A 144 -17.81 -2.35 -18.34
CA GLU A 144 -16.89 -1.87 -17.31
C GLU A 144 -16.20 -0.54 -17.70
N LYS A 145 -15.90 -0.34 -18.98
CA LYS A 145 -15.48 0.97 -19.48
C LYS A 145 -16.55 2.04 -19.21
N ALA A 146 -17.79 1.77 -19.51
CA ALA A 146 -18.88 2.72 -19.26
C ALA A 146 -19.07 3.01 -17.77
N ARG A 147 -18.96 2.00 -16.90
CA ARG A 147 -19.00 2.16 -15.44
C ARG A 147 -17.85 3.02 -14.94
N THR A 148 -16.62 2.75 -15.40
CA THR A 148 -15.43 3.53 -15.02
C THR A 148 -15.55 4.99 -15.46
N VAL A 149 -16.00 5.25 -16.69
CA VAL A 149 -16.28 6.60 -17.19
C VAL A 149 -17.33 7.31 -16.34
N ALA A 150 -18.42 6.64 -15.96
CA ALA A 150 -19.43 7.21 -15.09
C ALA A 150 -18.87 7.55 -13.69
N SER A 151 -18.07 6.65 -13.11
CA SER A 151 -17.38 6.86 -11.83
C SER A 151 -16.42 8.06 -11.87
N ILE A 152 -15.65 8.20 -12.95
CA ILE A 152 -14.75 9.36 -13.14
C ILE A 152 -15.56 10.66 -13.22
N LYS A 153 -16.65 10.68 -13.99
CA LYS A 153 -17.54 11.85 -14.11
C LYS A 153 -18.10 12.26 -12.74
N GLU A 154 -18.60 11.31 -11.98
CA GLU A 154 -19.10 11.56 -10.62
C GLU A 154 -17.98 12.08 -9.70
N SER A 155 -16.84 11.40 -9.68
CA SER A 155 -15.70 11.77 -8.82
C SER A 155 -15.11 13.13 -9.20
N SER A 156 -15.17 13.51 -10.48
CA SER A 156 -14.67 14.81 -10.98
C SER A 156 -15.48 16.02 -10.48
N THR A 157 -16.59 15.79 -9.76
CA THR A 157 -17.32 16.85 -9.05
C THR A 157 -16.89 16.99 -7.58
N LYS A 158 -16.04 16.11 -7.07
CA LYS A 158 -15.63 16.08 -5.66
C LYS A 158 -14.29 16.82 -5.49
N PRO A 159 -14.19 17.77 -4.56
CA PRO A 159 -12.98 18.61 -4.44
C PRO A 159 -11.74 17.81 -4.01
N ASP A 160 -11.89 16.77 -3.21
CA ASP A 160 -10.80 15.87 -2.81
C ASP A 160 -10.21 15.12 -4.02
N TYR A 161 -11.06 14.56 -4.88
CA TYR A 161 -10.63 13.88 -6.10
C TYR A 161 -9.95 14.83 -7.11
N ILE A 162 -10.53 16.02 -7.30
CA ILE A 162 -9.94 17.06 -8.16
C ILE A 162 -8.55 17.44 -7.64
N GLY A 163 -8.45 17.66 -6.32
CA GLY A 163 -7.20 18.03 -5.67
C GLY A 163 -6.13 16.96 -5.80
N GLU A 164 -6.45 15.71 -5.46
CA GLU A 164 -5.50 14.57 -5.53
C GLU A 164 -4.99 14.35 -6.96
N ARG A 165 -5.90 14.36 -7.92
CA ARG A 165 -5.55 14.17 -9.33
C ARG A 165 -4.59 15.25 -9.84
N GLU A 166 -4.89 16.51 -9.53
CA GLU A 166 -4.05 17.63 -9.94
C GLU A 166 -2.71 17.65 -9.19
N LEU A 167 -2.73 17.28 -7.91
CA LEU A 167 -1.53 17.16 -7.09
C LEU A 167 -0.57 16.10 -7.67
N MET A 168 -1.06 14.91 -8.01
CA MET A 168 -0.23 13.86 -8.61
C MET A 168 0.32 14.28 -9.96
N LYS A 169 -0.47 14.97 -10.77
CA LYS A 169 -0.02 15.53 -12.06
C LYS A 169 1.07 16.58 -11.88
N MET A 170 0.95 17.49 -10.89
CA MET A 170 1.98 18.48 -10.59
C MET A 170 3.23 17.82 -10.02
N LEU A 171 3.08 16.80 -9.16
CA LEU A 171 4.17 16.12 -8.48
C LEU A 171 5.04 15.31 -9.44
N TYR A 172 4.41 14.59 -10.35
CA TYR A 172 5.09 13.61 -11.20
C TYR A 172 5.21 14.00 -12.67
N GLY A 173 4.46 15.01 -13.13
CA GLY A 173 4.51 15.46 -14.52
C GLY A 173 4.22 14.35 -15.52
N HIS A 174 5.20 14.04 -16.38
CA HIS A 174 5.11 12.99 -17.38
C HIS A 174 5.51 11.58 -16.87
N HIS A 175 5.96 11.48 -15.62
CA HIS A 175 6.28 10.19 -15.02
C HIS A 175 5.01 9.32 -14.90
N PRO A 176 5.08 7.99 -15.08
CA PRO A 176 3.90 7.13 -15.01
C PRO A 176 3.08 7.26 -13.73
N TYR A 177 3.71 7.57 -12.59
CA TYR A 177 3.00 7.83 -11.33
C TYR A 177 2.12 9.09 -11.34
N GLY A 178 2.28 9.98 -12.31
CA GLY A 178 1.41 11.16 -12.52
C GLY A 178 0.14 10.85 -13.30
N LEU A 179 0.04 9.67 -13.93
CA LEU A 179 -1.16 9.23 -14.64
C LEU A 179 -2.27 8.90 -13.62
N ASN A 180 -3.51 9.12 -14.04
CA ASN A 180 -4.66 8.69 -13.26
C ASN A 180 -4.77 7.16 -13.29
N GLU A 181 -4.79 6.52 -12.12
CA GLU A 181 -4.88 5.05 -11.99
C GLU A 181 -6.11 4.47 -12.69
N MET A 182 -7.24 5.17 -12.64
CA MET A 182 -8.47 4.79 -13.32
C MET A 182 -8.48 5.17 -14.80
N GLY A 183 -7.47 5.89 -15.28
CA GLY A 183 -7.43 6.46 -16.62
C GLY A 183 -8.18 7.78 -16.76
N GLU A 184 -8.23 8.26 -17.99
CA GLU A 184 -8.99 9.44 -18.41
C GLU A 184 -10.19 9.00 -19.25
N ILE A 185 -11.24 9.83 -19.31
CA ILE A 185 -12.41 9.51 -20.14
C ILE A 185 -12.02 9.26 -21.60
N GLU A 186 -11.09 10.09 -22.11
CA GLU A 186 -10.60 10.00 -23.47
C GLU A 186 -9.78 8.73 -23.73
N THR A 187 -8.91 8.34 -22.78
CA THR A 187 -8.11 7.11 -22.91
C THR A 187 -9.00 5.88 -22.81
N LEU A 188 -9.89 5.81 -21.82
CA LEU A 188 -10.84 4.71 -21.65
C LEU A 188 -11.73 4.52 -22.89
N ASN A 189 -12.22 5.60 -23.49
CA ASN A 189 -13.04 5.50 -24.71
C ASN A 189 -12.26 4.88 -25.88
N ARG A 190 -10.95 5.14 -25.98
CA ARG A 190 -10.09 4.60 -27.05
C ARG A 190 -9.64 3.16 -26.79
N LEU A 191 -9.47 2.74 -25.53
CA LEU A 191 -9.05 1.38 -25.20
C LEU A 191 -9.96 0.34 -25.86
N GLN A 192 -9.33 -0.66 -26.48
CA GLN A 192 -9.98 -1.82 -27.07
C GLN A 192 -9.67 -3.07 -26.24
N ARG A 193 -10.45 -4.13 -26.42
CA ARG A 193 -10.21 -5.44 -25.79
C ARG A 193 -8.77 -5.94 -26.04
N GLU A 194 -8.27 -5.73 -27.23
CA GLU A 194 -6.93 -6.12 -27.67
C GLU A 194 -5.82 -5.45 -26.84
N ASP A 195 -6.04 -4.21 -26.37
CA ASP A 195 -5.12 -3.51 -25.49
C ASP A 195 -5.04 -4.19 -24.11
N LEU A 196 -6.20 -4.62 -23.59
CA LEU A 196 -6.27 -5.35 -22.33
C LEU A 196 -5.55 -6.70 -22.43
N VAL A 197 -5.82 -7.44 -23.52
CA VAL A 197 -5.15 -8.72 -23.79
C VAL A 197 -3.64 -8.54 -23.94
N ALA A 198 -3.19 -7.49 -24.63
CA ALA A 198 -1.77 -7.18 -24.80
C ALA A 198 -1.12 -6.83 -23.45
N PHE A 199 -1.75 -6.00 -22.62
CA PHE A 199 -1.29 -5.67 -21.29
C PHE A 199 -1.17 -6.90 -20.40
N TYR A 200 -2.22 -7.73 -20.34
CA TYR A 200 -2.22 -8.99 -19.58
C TYR A 200 -1.05 -9.88 -20.00
N ARG A 201 -0.86 -10.12 -21.30
CA ARG A 201 0.23 -10.96 -21.81
C ARG A 201 1.61 -10.41 -21.53
N ALA A 202 1.76 -9.08 -21.44
CA ALA A 202 3.04 -8.44 -21.16
C ALA A 202 3.42 -8.51 -19.68
N TYR A 203 2.46 -8.33 -18.77
CA TYR A 203 2.76 -8.09 -17.36
C TYR A 203 2.32 -9.22 -16.41
N TYR A 204 1.30 -10.01 -16.74
CA TYR A 204 0.84 -11.15 -15.93
C TYR A 204 1.62 -12.42 -16.32
N VAL A 205 2.91 -12.41 -16.02
CA VAL A 205 3.88 -13.45 -16.39
C VAL A 205 4.60 -13.95 -15.15
N ALA A 206 5.04 -15.21 -15.20
CA ALA A 206 5.58 -15.91 -14.02
C ALA A 206 6.76 -15.18 -13.35
N LYS A 207 7.69 -14.63 -14.12
CA LYS A 207 8.86 -13.90 -13.59
C LYS A 207 8.51 -12.56 -12.94
N ASN A 208 7.35 -11.98 -13.25
CA ASN A 208 6.84 -10.77 -12.61
C ASN A 208 5.98 -11.07 -11.39
N ALA A 209 5.63 -12.31 -11.18
CA ALA A 209 4.75 -12.73 -10.10
C ALA A 209 5.49 -12.92 -8.77
N VAL A 210 4.77 -12.65 -7.70
CA VAL A 210 5.10 -12.99 -6.32
C VAL A 210 3.89 -13.67 -5.70
N ILE A 211 4.10 -14.82 -5.09
CA ILE A 211 3.09 -15.54 -4.34
C ILE A 211 3.40 -15.41 -2.86
N ALA A 212 2.42 -14.97 -2.06
CA ALA A 212 2.44 -15.10 -0.62
C ALA A 212 1.40 -16.12 -0.19
N ILE A 213 1.77 -17.01 0.73
CA ILE A 213 0.90 -18.04 1.30
C ILE A 213 1.00 -17.99 2.81
N MET A 214 -0.14 -18.03 3.49
CA MET A 214 -0.24 -18.05 4.96
C MET A 214 -1.36 -18.98 5.37
N GLY A 215 -1.11 -19.89 6.30
CA GLY A 215 -2.18 -20.67 6.91
C GLY A 215 -1.92 -22.17 7.03
N ASP A 216 -3.03 -22.92 7.14
CA ASP A 216 -3.07 -24.31 7.51
C ASP A 216 -2.81 -25.24 6.30
N VAL A 217 -1.59 -25.20 5.83
CA VAL A 217 -1.02 -26.12 4.82
C VAL A 217 0.44 -26.37 5.13
N THR A 218 0.93 -27.54 4.77
CA THR A 218 2.34 -27.90 4.88
C THR A 218 3.18 -27.20 3.80
N ARG A 219 4.51 -27.15 4.00
CA ARG A 219 5.45 -26.63 3.00
C ARG A 219 5.32 -27.32 1.62
N SER A 220 5.05 -28.63 1.59
CA SER A 220 4.87 -29.40 0.35
C SER A 220 3.56 -29.04 -0.36
N GLU A 221 2.46 -28.85 0.38
CA GLU A 221 1.18 -28.40 -0.17
C GLU A 221 1.29 -26.97 -0.69
N ALA A 222 1.93 -26.06 0.06
CA ALA A 222 2.20 -24.69 -0.38
C ALA A 222 3.01 -24.64 -1.68
N ALA A 223 3.99 -25.57 -1.84
CA ALA A 223 4.73 -25.68 -3.10
C ALA A 223 3.84 -26.13 -4.26
N ALA A 224 3.00 -27.14 -4.05
CA ALA A 224 2.07 -27.61 -5.08
C ALA A 224 1.05 -26.51 -5.48
N ILE A 225 0.53 -25.76 -4.51
CA ILE A 225 -0.36 -24.61 -4.74
C ILE A 225 0.34 -23.56 -5.60
N ALA A 226 1.59 -23.20 -5.26
CA ALA A 226 2.34 -22.18 -5.99
C ALA A 226 2.62 -22.61 -7.45
N GLU A 227 2.97 -23.87 -7.69
CA GLU A 227 3.13 -24.43 -9.04
C GLU A 227 1.80 -24.37 -9.81
N GLN A 228 0.70 -24.82 -9.23
CA GLN A 228 -0.62 -24.82 -9.85
C GLN A 228 -1.06 -23.40 -10.27
N LEU A 229 -0.77 -22.38 -9.44
CA LEU A 229 -1.12 -20.99 -9.70
C LEU A 229 -0.35 -20.35 -10.86
N THR A 230 0.79 -20.93 -11.27
CA THR A 230 1.70 -20.28 -12.23
C THR A 230 2.12 -21.14 -13.41
N GLU A 231 1.77 -22.44 -13.43
CA GLU A 231 2.25 -23.40 -14.44
C GLU A 231 1.94 -23.01 -15.89
N LYS A 232 0.80 -22.34 -16.15
CA LYS A 232 0.37 -21.93 -17.50
C LYS A 232 0.65 -20.46 -17.79
N LEU A 233 1.22 -19.73 -16.84
CA LEU A 233 1.69 -18.37 -17.13
C LEU A 233 2.91 -18.44 -18.03
N SER A 234 3.00 -17.54 -19.00
CA SER A 234 4.23 -17.41 -19.77
C SER A 234 5.39 -17.06 -18.83
N ALA A 235 6.59 -17.57 -19.11
CA ALA A 235 7.77 -17.24 -18.30
C ALA A 235 8.02 -15.71 -18.27
N GLY A 236 7.74 -15.01 -19.38
CA GLY A 236 7.92 -13.57 -19.52
C GLY A 236 9.38 -13.12 -19.51
N GLY A 237 9.56 -11.83 -19.78
CA GLY A 237 10.84 -11.11 -19.61
C GLY A 237 11.00 -10.52 -18.21
N ALA A 238 12.06 -9.74 -18.03
CA ALA A 238 12.17 -8.86 -16.86
C ALA A 238 11.06 -7.79 -16.90
N SER A 239 10.55 -7.42 -15.73
CA SER A 239 9.61 -6.32 -15.59
C SER A 239 10.19 -5.04 -16.21
N THR A 240 9.35 -4.28 -16.89
CA THR A 240 9.69 -2.91 -17.31
C THR A 240 10.08 -2.11 -16.07
N GLU A 241 11.21 -1.45 -16.12
CA GLU A 241 11.63 -0.58 -15.02
C GLU A 241 10.83 0.72 -15.06
N ILE A 242 10.32 1.12 -13.89
CA ILE A 242 9.73 2.44 -13.70
C ILE A 242 10.89 3.44 -13.66
N PRO A 243 10.85 4.53 -14.44
CA PRO A 243 11.93 5.51 -14.44
C PRO A 243 12.08 6.20 -13.08
N PRO A 244 13.27 6.75 -12.75
CA PRO A 244 13.44 7.55 -11.54
C PRO A 244 12.55 8.79 -11.54
N VAL A 245 12.02 9.14 -10.36
CA VAL A 245 11.22 10.36 -10.17
C VAL A 245 12.13 11.59 -10.16
N SER A 246 11.73 12.61 -10.90
CA SER A 246 12.38 13.93 -10.87
C SER A 246 11.72 14.84 -9.84
N ILE A 247 12.49 15.72 -9.21
CA ILE A 247 11.94 16.73 -8.30
C ILE A 247 11.17 17.77 -9.15
N PRO A 248 9.87 17.98 -8.88
CA PRO A 248 9.09 18.96 -9.63
C PRO A 248 9.45 20.39 -9.21
N PRO A 249 9.18 21.39 -10.04
CA PRO A 249 9.20 22.78 -9.60
C PRO A 249 8.13 23.01 -8.53
N ALA A 250 8.48 23.76 -7.47
CA ALA A 250 7.51 24.20 -6.48
C ALA A 250 6.38 25.01 -7.11
N GLY A 251 5.18 24.85 -6.60
CA GLY A 251 4.06 25.62 -7.13
C GLY A 251 2.77 25.45 -6.32
N ILE A 252 1.92 26.45 -6.41
CA ILE A 252 0.58 26.43 -5.81
C ILE A 252 -0.46 26.59 -6.91
N LYS A 253 -1.36 25.63 -7.02
CA LYS A 253 -2.51 25.70 -7.93
C LYS A 253 -3.79 25.88 -7.14
N ARG A 254 -4.54 26.93 -7.46
CA ARG A 254 -5.86 27.23 -6.89
C ARG A 254 -6.94 26.89 -7.90
N ILE A 255 -7.93 26.10 -7.47
CA ILE A 255 -9.03 25.64 -8.32
C ILE A 255 -10.33 26.10 -7.67
N PRO A 256 -11.08 27.01 -8.30
CA PRO A 256 -12.40 27.42 -7.83
C PRO A 256 -13.34 26.22 -7.78
N HIS A 257 -14.11 26.13 -6.69
CA HIS A 257 -15.11 25.06 -6.52
C HIS A 257 -16.25 25.55 -5.63
N PRO A 258 -17.52 25.16 -5.88
CA PRO A 258 -18.68 25.63 -5.11
C PRO A 258 -18.77 25.03 -3.68
N ALA A 259 -17.92 24.07 -3.31
CA ALA A 259 -17.90 23.53 -1.95
C ALA A 259 -17.73 24.63 -0.90
N THR A 260 -18.29 24.43 0.29
CA THR A 260 -18.22 25.36 1.43
C THR A 260 -16.85 25.38 2.11
N GLN A 261 -16.05 24.37 1.87
CA GLN A 261 -14.70 24.21 2.42
C GLN A 261 -13.64 24.20 1.30
N SER A 262 -12.45 24.65 1.65
CA SER A 262 -11.25 24.47 0.85
C SER A 262 -10.56 23.16 1.23
N HIS A 263 -10.19 22.38 0.22
CA HIS A 263 -9.36 21.19 0.36
C HIS A 263 -7.93 21.56 -0.04
N ILE A 264 -7.02 21.50 0.91
CA ILE A 264 -5.60 21.81 0.72
C ILE A 264 -4.84 20.50 0.73
N GLN A 265 -4.10 20.24 -0.34
CA GLN A 265 -3.24 19.07 -0.48
C GLN A 265 -1.85 19.54 -0.91
N MET A 266 -0.84 19.03 -0.22
CA MET A 266 0.56 19.36 -0.46
C MET A 266 1.34 18.06 -0.66
N ALA A 267 2.29 18.04 -1.58
CA ALA A 267 3.13 16.87 -1.80
C ALA A 267 4.57 17.22 -2.18
N TYR A 268 5.45 16.27 -1.89
CA TYR A 268 6.84 16.24 -2.31
C TYR A 268 7.26 14.80 -2.62
N PRO A 269 8.19 14.53 -3.58
CA PRO A 269 8.71 13.18 -3.77
C PRO A 269 9.36 12.69 -2.47
N GLY A 270 8.81 11.64 -1.87
CA GLY A 270 9.23 11.12 -0.57
C GLY A 270 10.30 10.04 -0.70
N LEU A 271 9.91 8.77 -0.50
CA LEU A 271 10.85 7.66 -0.43
C LEU A 271 10.39 6.44 -1.22
N ARG A 272 11.37 5.58 -1.55
CA ARG A 272 11.14 4.23 -2.07
C ARG A 272 10.82 3.28 -0.92
N ARG A 273 10.20 2.15 -1.22
CA ARG A 273 9.89 1.13 -0.21
C ARG A 273 11.12 0.55 0.49
N SER A 274 12.23 0.45 -0.21
CA SER A 274 13.51 -0.08 0.31
C SER A 274 14.47 1.01 0.81
N ASP A 275 13.98 2.23 1.04
CA ASP A 275 14.83 3.35 1.46
C ASP A 275 15.39 3.14 2.87
N PRO A 276 16.69 3.36 3.10
CA PRO A 276 17.30 3.24 4.44
C PRO A 276 16.73 4.25 5.45
N ASP A 277 16.16 5.37 4.98
CA ASP A 277 15.53 6.39 5.83
C ASP A 277 14.08 6.04 6.21
N TYR A 278 13.59 4.85 5.82
CA TYR A 278 12.19 4.45 6.05
C TYR A 278 11.76 4.58 7.51
N PHE A 279 12.52 4.05 8.46
CA PHE A 279 12.13 4.06 9.88
C PHE A 279 12.25 5.45 10.52
N PRO A 280 13.31 6.24 10.33
CA PRO A 280 13.35 7.63 10.77
C PRO A 280 12.19 8.47 10.21
N LEU A 281 11.86 8.33 8.94
CA LEU A 281 10.74 9.04 8.32
C LEU A 281 9.37 8.54 8.81
N LEU A 282 9.22 7.24 9.06
CA LEU A 282 8.01 6.66 9.63
C LEU A 282 7.71 7.22 11.03
N VAL A 283 8.72 7.20 11.91
CA VAL A 283 8.59 7.70 13.29
C VAL A 283 8.41 9.21 13.29
N GLY A 284 9.20 9.93 12.50
CA GLY A 284 9.07 11.38 12.37
C GLY A 284 7.72 11.82 11.81
N ASN A 285 7.20 11.10 10.80
CA ASN A 285 5.86 11.38 10.27
C ASN A 285 4.75 11.10 11.30
N HIS A 286 4.90 10.09 12.13
CA HIS A 286 3.95 9.85 13.23
C HIS A 286 3.84 11.08 14.13
N ILE A 287 4.96 11.72 14.45
CA ILE A 287 5.00 12.94 15.27
C ILE A 287 4.45 14.14 14.49
N LEU A 288 4.81 14.29 13.21
CA LEU A 288 4.41 15.44 12.40
C LEU A 288 2.90 15.49 12.14
N GLY A 289 2.31 14.42 11.61
CA GLY A 289 0.90 14.41 11.20
C GLY A 289 0.25 13.03 11.11
N GLY A 290 1.03 11.94 11.26
CA GLY A 290 0.53 10.56 11.17
C GLY A 290 -0.04 9.99 12.48
N GLY A 291 0.27 10.58 13.62
CA GLY A 291 -0.17 10.11 14.95
C GLY A 291 -1.55 10.58 15.39
N GLY A 292 -2.35 11.14 14.48
CA GLY A 292 -3.68 11.65 14.78
C GLY A 292 -3.63 12.84 15.76
N PHE A 293 -4.44 12.80 16.83
CA PHE A 293 -4.63 13.93 17.75
C PHE A 293 -3.37 14.39 18.50
N VAL A 294 -2.36 13.55 18.60
CA VAL A 294 -1.10 13.87 19.32
C VAL A 294 -0.02 14.38 18.38
N SER A 295 -0.33 14.59 17.10
CA SER A 295 0.62 15.09 16.12
C SER A 295 0.68 16.61 16.09
N ARG A 296 1.86 17.17 15.75
CA ARG A 296 2.09 18.62 15.70
C ARG A 296 1.13 19.37 14.78
N LEU A 297 0.81 18.77 13.61
CA LEU A 297 -0.16 19.39 12.68
C LEU A 297 -1.55 19.46 13.29
N MET A 298 -2.01 18.40 13.97
CA MET A 298 -3.32 18.40 14.63
C MET A 298 -3.37 19.36 15.81
N GLU A 299 -2.31 19.43 16.60
CA GLU A 299 -2.21 20.37 17.71
C GLU A 299 -2.29 21.82 17.22
N ALA A 300 -1.36 22.22 16.33
CA ALA A 300 -1.26 23.61 15.88
C ALA A 300 -2.48 24.09 15.07
N ILE A 301 -3.01 23.24 14.17
CA ILE A 301 -4.03 23.67 13.20
C ILE A 301 -5.44 23.46 13.77
N ARG A 302 -5.67 22.33 14.45
CA ARG A 302 -6.99 22.01 14.97
C ARG A 302 -7.19 22.45 16.41
N GLN A 303 -6.31 22.03 17.34
CA GLN A 303 -6.56 22.23 18.78
C GLN A 303 -6.35 23.67 19.19
N GLU A 304 -5.26 24.31 18.75
CA GLU A 304 -4.94 25.69 19.12
C GLU A 304 -5.70 26.73 18.33
N ARG A 305 -5.94 26.49 17.03
CA ARG A 305 -6.49 27.49 16.11
C ARG A 305 -7.89 27.18 15.58
N GLY A 306 -8.36 25.92 15.67
CA GLY A 306 -9.67 25.54 15.16
C GLY A 306 -9.85 25.71 13.65
N LEU A 307 -8.73 25.74 12.89
CA LEU A 307 -8.75 26.00 11.44
C LEU A 307 -9.23 24.80 10.63
N ALA A 308 -9.00 23.57 11.11
CA ALA A 308 -9.38 22.35 10.39
C ALA A 308 -10.00 21.32 11.35
N TYR A 309 -10.92 20.51 10.83
CA TYR A 309 -11.42 19.35 11.57
C TYR A 309 -10.43 18.20 11.56
N SER A 310 -9.73 18.03 10.44
CA SER A 310 -8.69 17.01 10.26
C SER A 310 -7.54 17.59 9.47
N VAL A 311 -6.33 17.31 9.93
CA VAL A 311 -5.07 17.52 9.21
C VAL A 311 -4.17 16.31 9.45
N TYR A 312 -3.49 15.88 8.40
CA TYR A 312 -2.67 14.67 8.45
C TYR A 312 -1.48 14.77 7.51
N SER A 313 -0.47 13.95 7.77
CA SER A 313 0.63 13.70 6.84
C SER A 313 0.93 12.21 6.74
N PHE A 314 1.43 11.77 5.58
CA PHE A 314 1.83 10.40 5.37
C PHE A 314 2.87 10.26 4.25
N PHE A 315 3.60 9.15 4.28
CA PHE A 315 4.41 8.68 3.17
C PHE A 315 3.74 7.49 2.50
N SER A 316 3.71 7.49 1.17
CA SER A 316 3.29 6.34 0.35
C SER A 316 4.49 5.81 -0.43
N PRO A 317 5.33 4.96 0.17
CA PRO A 317 6.52 4.47 -0.52
C PRO A 317 6.15 3.47 -1.62
N TYR A 318 6.66 3.71 -2.85
CA TYR A 318 6.51 2.85 -4.02
C TYR A 318 7.86 2.21 -4.40
N LYS A 319 7.93 1.56 -5.55
CA LYS A 319 9.18 1.03 -6.11
C LYS A 319 10.17 2.16 -6.41
N GLU A 320 9.68 3.24 -7.02
CA GLU A 320 10.35 4.54 -7.11
C GLU A 320 9.83 5.47 -6.00
N GLN A 321 10.31 6.71 -5.95
CA GLN A 321 9.92 7.66 -4.90
C GLN A 321 8.41 7.95 -4.94
N GLY A 322 7.69 7.37 -4.00
CA GLY A 322 6.30 7.69 -3.73
C GLY A 322 6.16 9.02 -2.98
N PRO A 323 4.95 9.58 -2.85
CA PRO A 323 4.76 10.90 -2.28
C PRO A 323 4.90 10.93 -0.75
N PHE A 324 5.45 12.03 -0.24
CA PHE A 324 5.09 12.58 1.06
C PHE A 324 3.94 13.54 0.84
N GLN A 325 2.87 13.41 1.62
CA GLN A 325 1.67 14.24 1.47
C GLN A 325 1.23 14.84 2.79
N ILE A 326 0.67 16.04 2.73
CA ILE A 326 -0.09 16.69 3.80
C ILE A 326 -1.46 17.03 3.24
N GLY A 327 -2.52 16.70 3.97
CA GLY A 327 -3.89 17.03 3.59
C GLY A 327 -4.68 17.67 4.74
N LEU A 328 -5.50 18.66 4.43
CA LEU A 328 -6.44 19.27 5.38
C LEU A 328 -7.65 19.86 4.67
N GLN A 329 -8.72 20.07 5.44
CA GLN A 329 -9.93 20.77 5.01
C GLN A 329 -10.22 21.92 5.98
N THR A 330 -10.50 23.10 5.42
CA THR A 330 -10.75 24.31 6.21
C THR A 330 -11.85 25.17 5.56
N LYS A 331 -12.36 26.16 6.27
CA LYS A 331 -13.23 27.17 5.66
C LYS A 331 -12.48 27.95 4.58
N LYS A 332 -13.18 28.37 3.52
CA LYS A 332 -12.56 29.13 2.40
C LYS A 332 -11.79 30.35 2.87
N GLU A 333 -12.38 31.09 3.77
CA GLU A 333 -11.83 32.35 4.31
C GLU A 333 -10.56 32.13 5.14
N GLN A 334 -10.35 30.91 5.63
CA GLN A 334 -9.23 30.52 6.47
C GLN A 334 -8.15 29.74 5.72
N SER A 335 -8.32 29.52 4.41
CA SER A 335 -7.43 28.63 3.64
C SER A 335 -5.97 29.11 3.59
N GLU A 336 -5.74 30.42 3.43
CA GLU A 336 -4.38 30.99 3.40
C GLU A 336 -3.71 30.97 4.78
N GLU A 337 -4.48 31.20 5.86
CA GLU A 337 -3.99 31.08 7.22
C GLU A 337 -3.61 29.62 7.53
N ALA A 338 -4.48 28.68 7.21
CA ALA A 338 -4.24 27.26 7.41
C ALA A 338 -3.01 26.74 6.62
N LEU A 339 -2.88 27.16 5.35
CA LEU A 339 -1.72 26.83 4.53
C LEU A 339 -0.42 27.41 5.11
N THR A 340 -0.45 28.69 5.52
CA THR A 340 0.70 29.37 6.10
C THR A 340 1.17 28.66 7.39
N LEU A 341 0.23 28.32 8.26
CA LEU A 341 0.53 27.60 9.51
C LEU A 341 1.04 26.20 9.24
N THR A 342 0.44 25.48 8.28
CA THR A 342 0.91 24.13 7.88
C THR A 342 2.37 24.18 7.40
N ASN A 343 2.70 25.13 6.53
CA ASN A 343 4.06 25.34 6.05
C ASN A 343 5.03 25.69 7.19
N LYS A 344 4.59 26.52 8.13
CA LYS A 344 5.39 26.89 9.31
C LYS A 344 5.73 25.65 10.14
N VAL A 345 4.72 24.84 10.49
CA VAL A 345 4.91 23.61 11.28
C VAL A 345 5.85 22.63 10.55
N LEU A 346 5.67 22.45 9.24
CA LEU A 346 6.54 21.60 8.44
C LEU A 346 8.00 22.11 8.43
N LYS A 347 8.21 23.42 8.20
CA LYS A 347 9.56 24.02 8.20
C LYS A 347 10.25 23.88 9.55
N GLU A 348 9.53 24.15 10.63
CA GLU A 348 10.06 24.00 12.00
C GLU A 348 10.41 22.53 12.30
N PHE A 349 9.57 21.57 11.87
CA PHE A 349 9.85 20.16 12.06
C PHE A 349 11.08 19.70 11.27
N VAL A 350 11.21 20.10 10.00
CA VAL A 350 12.37 19.78 9.17
C VAL A 350 13.66 20.41 9.74
N ALA A 351 13.59 21.66 10.21
CA ALA A 351 14.75 22.36 10.75
C ALA A 351 15.24 21.78 12.08
N ASN A 352 14.31 21.53 13.00
CA ASN A 352 14.62 21.24 14.41
C ASN A 352 14.49 19.76 14.79
N GLY A 353 13.70 18.98 14.03
CA GLY A 353 13.32 17.61 14.39
C GLY A 353 12.31 17.57 15.55
N PRO A 354 12.04 16.37 16.08
CA PRO A 354 11.19 16.18 17.25
C PRO A 354 11.97 16.39 18.57
N THR A 355 11.23 16.56 19.67
CA THR A 355 11.77 16.47 21.03
C THR A 355 11.93 15.00 21.46
N GLU A 356 12.71 14.75 22.50
CA GLU A 356 12.86 13.41 23.10
C GLU A 356 11.55 12.86 23.66
N GLU A 357 10.69 13.73 24.18
CA GLU A 357 9.38 13.34 24.72
C GLU A 357 8.44 12.88 23.60
N GLU A 358 8.37 13.63 22.49
CA GLU A 358 7.60 13.23 21.29
C GLU A 358 8.13 11.92 20.70
N LEU A 359 9.45 11.77 20.60
CA LEU A 359 10.07 10.53 20.11
C LEU A 359 9.70 9.34 20.98
N LYS A 360 9.81 9.47 22.31
CA LYS A 360 9.43 8.42 23.26
C LYS A 360 7.96 8.03 23.10
N SER A 361 7.07 9.01 23.05
CA SER A 361 5.64 8.78 22.88
C SER A 361 5.31 8.10 21.54
N ALA A 362 5.93 8.53 20.44
CA ALA A 362 5.76 7.95 19.13
C ALA A 362 6.21 6.48 19.06
N LYS A 363 7.40 6.19 19.61
CA LYS A 363 7.91 4.82 19.73
C LYS A 363 6.95 3.92 20.50
N GLN A 364 6.52 4.36 21.69
CA GLN A 364 5.57 3.61 22.52
C GLN A 364 4.27 3.30 21.76
N ASN A 365 3.74 4.28 21.01
CA ASN A 365 2.53 4.09 20.23
C ASN A 365 2.73 3.11 19.06
N ILE A 366 3.82 3.28 18.29
CA ILE A 366 4.12 2.43 17.12
C ILE A 366 4.41 0.99 17.56
N ILE A 367 5.23 0.81 18.61
CA ILE A 367 5.62 -0.50 19.13
C ILE A 367 4.41 -1.19 19.79
N GLY A 368 3.68 -0.47 20.65
CA GLY A 368 2.48 -1.01 21.31
C GLY A 368 1.33 -1.34 20.35
N GLY A 369 1.23 -0.62 19.23
CA GLY A 369 0.23 -0.87 18.19
C GLY A 369 0.63 -1.95 17.18
N PHE A 370 1.90 -2.36 17.13
CA PHE A 370 2.38 -3.31 16.12
C PHE A 370 1.71 -4.70 16.17
N PRO A 371 1.44 -5.31 17.36
CA PRO A 371 0.73 -6.57 17.40
C PRO A 371 -0.62 -6.55 16.67
N LEU A 372 -1.33 -5.42 16.70
CA LEU A 372 -2.59 -5.26 15.98
C LEU A 372 -2.41 -5.19 14.44
N ARG A 373 -1.19 -5.05 13.96
CA ARG A 373 -0.88 -5.08 12.52
C ARG A 373 -0.60 -6.47 11.98
N ILE A 374 -0.37 -7.44 12.86
CA ILE A 374 -0.03 -8.84 12.54
C ILE A 374 -0.92 -9.84 13.31
N ASP A 375 -2.10 -9.43 13.75
CA ASP A 375 -3.01 -10.22 14.59
C ASP A 375 -3.87 -11.24 13.81
N SER A 376 -3.70 -11.32 12.49
CA SER A 376 -4.46 -12.24 11.65
C SER A 376 -3.67 -12.68 10.42
N ASN A 377 -3.99 -13.89 9.90
CA ASN A 377 -3.38 -14.42 8.70
C ASN A 377 -3.42 -13.44 7.52
N SER A 378 -4.56 -12.75 7.33
CA SER A 378 -4.73 -11.77 6.24
C SER A 378 -3.76 -10.59 6.35
N LYS A 379 -3.53 -10.08 7.58
CA LYS A 379 -2.57 -8.99 7.81
C LYS A 379 -1.13 -9.44 7.58
N ILE A 380 -0.79 -10.65 8.07
CA ILE A 380 0.53 -11.25 7.82
C ILE A 380 0.73 -11.49 6.33
N LEU A 381 -0.28 -12.03 5.62
CA LEU A 381 -0.24 -12.20 4.16
C LEU A 381 0.07 -10.89 3.44
N GLY A 382 -0.55 -9.79 3.85
CA GLY A 382 -0.27 -8.46 3.29
C GLY A 382 1.20 -8.06 3.45
N PHE A 383 1.80 -8.32 4.60
CA PHE A 383 3.24 -8.10 4.79
C PHE A 383 4.10 -9.03 3.95
N LEU A 384 3.75 -10.31 3.83
CA LEU A 384 4.48 -11.27 2.99
C LEU A 384 4.48 -10.83 1.52
N SER A 385 3.32 -10.34 1.02
CA SER A 385 3.20 -9.79 -0.33
C SER A 385 4.12 -8.58 -0.53
N ILE A 386 4.18 -7.64 0.44
CA ILE A 386 5.05 -6.47 0.41
C ILE A 386 6.53 -6.89 0.47
N ILE A 387 6.90 -7.77 1.40
CA ILE A 387 8.26 -8.29 1.54
C ILE A 387 8.70 -8.94 0.24
N GLY A 388 7.85 -9.79 -0.34
CA GLY A 388 8.14 -10.50 -1.56
C GLY A 388 8.25 -9.59 -2.79
N PHE A 389 7.32 -8.66 -2.95
CA PHE A 389 7.27 -7.79 -4.11
C PHE A 389 8.46 -6.80 -4.13
N TYR A 390 8.68 -6.11 -3.02
CA TYR A 390 9.77 -5.10 -2.89
C TYR A 390 11.11 -5.71 -2.50
N ARG A 391 11.21 -7.05 -2.37
CA ARG A 391 12.43 -7.79 -1.99
C ARG A 391 13.04 -7.27 -0.68
N LEU A 392 12.19 -7.03 0.30
CA LEU A 392 12.62 -6.64 1.63
C LEU A 392 13.27 -7.85 2.36
N PRO A 393 14.09 -7.62 3.38
CA PRO A 393 14.66 -8.71 4.18
C PRO A 393 13.57 -9.63 4.75
N LEU A 394 13.81 -10.92 4.81
CA LEU A 394 12.87 -11.89 5.42
C LEU A 394 12.65 -11.62 6.91
N THR A 395 13.61 -10.97 7.55
CA THR A 395 13.54 -10.52 8.94
C THR A 395 12.76 -9.22 9.14
N TYR A 396 12.18 -8.63 8.05
CA TYR A 396 11.52 -7.33 8.09
C TYR A 396 10.51 -7.18 9.22
N LEU A 397 9.68 -8.21 9.47
CA LEU A 397 8.68 -8.18 10.54
C LEU A 397 9.31 -8.32 11.94
N THR A 398 10.33 -9.17 12.07
CA THR A 398 11.02 -9.37 13.34
C THR A 398 11.90 -8.18 13.72
N ASP A 399 12.53 -7.56 12.71
CA ASP A 399 13.41 -6.41 12.92
C ASP A 399 12.65 -5.09 13.03
N TYR A 400 11.35 -5.06 12.65
CA TYR A 400 10.56 -3.83 12.61
C TYR A 400 10.57 -3.06 13.95
N LEU A 401 10.30 -3.78 15.04
CA LEU A 401 10.25 -3.17 16.38
C LEU A 401 11.62 -2.68 16.83
N ALA A 402 12.66 -3.48 16.61
CA ALA A 402 14.03 -3.09 16.93
C ALA A 402 14.47 -1.88 16.09
N ALA A 403 14.11 -1.84 14.82
CA ALA A 403 14.41 -0.71 13.94
C ALA A 403 13.70 0.58 14.39
N VAL A 404 12.47 0.50 14.88
CA VAL A 404 11.76 1.65 15.47
C VAL A 404 12.43 2.08 16.79
N GLU A 405 12.79 1.12 17.65
CA GLU A 405 13.35 1.40 18.97
C GLU A 405 14.68 2.17 18.91
N VAL A 406 15.52 1.89 17.91
CA VAL A 406 16.85 2.53 17.80
C VAL A 406 16.83 3.90 17.12
N VAL A 407 15.69 4.35 16.54
CA VAL A 407 15.60 5.67 15.90
C VAL A 407 15.89 6.78 16.92
N THR A 408 16.70 7.78 16.53
CA THR A 408 16.99 8.95 17.35
C THR A 408 16.39 10.23 16.77
N THR A 409 16.31 11.28 17.59
CA THR A 409 15.86 12.63 17.16
C THR A 409 16.75 13.19 16.05
N GLU A 410 18.07 12.95 16.12
CA GLU A 410 19.04 13.38 15.11
C GLU A 410 18.80 12.64 13.78
N GLN A 411 18.56 11.34 13.82
CA GLN A 411 18.27 10.56 12.61
C GLN A 411 16.98 11.03 11.93
N ILE A 412 15.94 11.35 12.70
CA ILE A 412 14.69 11.90 12.17
C ILE A 412 14.96 13.25 11.51
N ARG A 413 15.62 14.17 12.22
CA ARG A 413 15.95 15.51 11.70
C ARG A 413 16.76 15.40 10.41
N ASP A 414 17.84 14.64 10.41
CA ASP A 414 18.71 14.43 9.25
C ASP A 414 17.94 13.83 8.07
N ALA A 415 17.11 12.80 8.29
CA ALA A 415 16.31 12.18 7.23
C ALA A 415 15.30 13.18 6.64
N PHE A 416 14.59 13.96 7.46
CA PHE A 416 13.66 14.97 6.98
C PHE A 416 14.37 16.09 6.21
N GLN A 417 15.51 16.58 6.69
CA GLN A 417 16.30 17.61 5.99
C GLN A 417 16.79 17.14 4.61
N ARG A 418 17.19 15.88 4.49
CA ARG A 418 17.66 15.32 3.21
C ARG A 418 16.50 15.02 2.24
N ARG A 419 15.34 14.63 2.74
CA ARG A 419 14.26 14.08 1.92
C ARG A 419 13.11 15.05 1.67
N ILE A 420 12.88 16.03 2.53
CA ILE A 420 11.74 16.92 2.42
C ILE A 420 12.23 18.37 2.32
N GLN A 421 11.85 19.03 1.25
CA GLN A 421 12.13 20.45 1.04
C GLN A 421 10.82 21.24 1.14
N PRO A 422 10.50 21.87 2.27
CA PRO A 422 9.22 22.58 2.47
C PRO A 422 8.94 23.64 1.40
N ASP A 423 9.96 24.37 0.95
CA ASP A 423 9.84 25.37 -0.11
C ASP A 423 9.73 24.76 -1.51
N GLY A 424 10.00 23.47 -1.65
CA GLY A 424 9.89 22.71 -2.89
C GLY A 424 8.55 21.99 -3.06
N MET A 425 7.63 22.07 -2.10
CA MET A 425 6.34 21.39 -2.15
C MET A 425 5.47 21.87 -3.31
N VAL A 426 4.77 20.93 -3.96
CA VAL A 426 3.63 21.25 -4.81
C VAL A 426 2.36 21.30 -3.94
N THR A 427 1.50 22.26 -4.20
CA THR A 427 0.28 22.49 -3.41
C THR A 427 -0.92 22.69 -4.32
N VAL A 428 -2.03 22.02 -4.02
CA VAL A 428 -3.31 22.22 -4.69
C VAL A 428 -4.36 22.63 -3.66
N ILE A 429 -5.11 23.70 -3.96
CA ILE A 429 -6.21 24.19 -3.14
C ILE A 429 -7.47 24.16 -4.00
N VAL A 430 -8.40 23.28 -3.67
CA VAL A 430 -9.71 23.22 -4.33
C VAL A 430 -10.76 23.88 -3.43
N GLY A 431 -11.52 24.81 -3.99
CA GLY A 431 -12.46 25.65 -3.23
C GLY A 431 -11.83 26.96 -2.74
N ALA A 432 -10.70 27.38 -3.31
CA ALA A 432 -10.12 28.70 -3.04
C ALA A 432 -11.11 29.83 -3.34
N LEU A 433 -10.99 30.93 -2.61
CA LEU A 433 -11.64 32.20 -2.99
C LEU A 433 -11.01 32.68 -4.30
N GLU A 434 -11.81 33.30 -5.16
CA GLU A 434 -11.36 33.94 -6.39
C GLU A 434 -10.41 35.12 -6.12
#